data_f79e24184f177139fc087ad308abadee
#
_entry.id   f79e24184f177139fc087ad308abadee
#
_cell.length_a   1.000
_cell.length_b   1.000
_cell.length_c   1.000
_cell.angle_alpha   90.00
_cell.angle_beta   90.00
_cell.angle_gamma   90.00
#
_symmetry.space_group_name_H-M   'P 1'
#
loop_
_entity.id
_entity.type
_entity.pdbx_description
1 polymer ?
#
loop_
_entity_poly.entity_id
_entity_poly.type
_entity_poly.pdbx_seq_one_letter_code
_entity_poly.pdbx_strand_id
1 'polypeptide(L)'
;MYNFCIYFYLHIRYVNVSLNISIINVQMLKFTSINKENPSKVESKVRSKNFDEIYANFAKQKAEEQASRCSQCGVPFCQVHCPLHNNIPDWLKLTAENRLEEAYQVSSSTNNMPEICGRICPQDRLCEGNCVIEQSGHGTVTIGSIEKYITDTAWDKGWIKKIEPTINRDQTVGVIGAGPAGLAAAEELRKLGYKITIYDKYDRAGGLLIYGIPNFKLEKEIVIRRTKLLEDSGVEI
;
A
#
# COMPACT_ATOMS: atom_id res chain seq x y z
N MET A 1 63.13 -27.82 -32.16
CA MET A 1 62.08 -26.78 -32.28
C MET A 1 60.95 -27.35 -33.14
N TYR A 2 59.89 -27.81 -32.48
CA TYR A 2 58.63 -28.19 -33.18
C TYR A 2 57.49 -27.59 -32.38
N ASN A 3 56.80 -26.61 -32.99
CA ASN A 3 55.59 -26.03 -32.53
C ASN A 3 54.42 -26.99 -32.79
N PHE A 4 53.79 -27.51 -31.78
CA PHE A 4 52.50 -28.20 -31.89
C PHE A 4 51.40 -27.20 -31.59
N CYS A 5 50.66 -26.83 -32.63
CA CYS A 5 49.43 -26.03 -32.52
C CYS A 5 48.25 -27.00 -32.49
N ILE A 6 47.62 -27.17 -31.33
CA ILE A 6 46.38 -27.97 -31.17
C ILE A 6 45.20 -27.05 -31.40
N TYR A 7 44.50 -27.24 -32.53
CA TYR A 7 43.20 -26.60 -32.77
C TYR A 7 42.08 -27.42 -32.09
N PHE A 8 41.50 -26.86 -31.06
CA PHE A 8 40.21 -27.35 -30.51
C PHE A 8 39.07 -26.74 -31.30
N TYR A 9 38.38 -27.55 -32.13
CA TYR A 9 37.12 -27.22 -32.77
C TYR A 9 35.99 -27.41 -31.72
N LEU A 10 35.53 -26.32 -31.10
CA LEU A 10 34.30 -26.33 -30.30
C LEU A 10 33.10 -26.18 -31.25
N HIS A 11 32.37 -27.26 -31.45
CA HIS A 11 31.07 -27.24 -32.08
C HIS A 11 30.04 -26.69 -31.09
N ILE A 12 29.83 -25.38 -31.09
CA ILE A 12 28.69 -24.77 -30.38
C ILE A 12 27.46 -24.96 -31.25
N ARG A 13 26.61 -25.92 -30.90
CA ARG A 13 25.23 -25.99 -31.41
C ARG A 13 24.47 -24.81 -30.84
N TYR A 14 24.15 -23.82 -31.67
CA TYR A 14 23.18 -22.80 -31.35
C TYR A 14 21.81 -23.44 -31.16
N VAL A 15 21.39 -23.65 -29.95
CA VAL A 15 19.99 -23.91 -29.63
C VAL A 15 19.29 -22.55 -29.65
N ASN A 16 18.53 -22.29 -30.73
CA ASN A 16 17.62 -21.15 -30.78
C ASN A 16 16.52 -21.36 -29.76
N VAL A 17 16.76 -20.97 -28.49
CA VAL A 17 15.73 -20.75 -27.52
C VAL A 17 15.16 -19.37 -27.81
N SER A 18 14.08 -19.30 -28.57
CA SER A 18 13.25 -18.10 -28.66
C SER A 18 12.59 -17.91 -27.28
N LEU A 19 13.29 -17.26 -26.36
CA LEU A 19 12.71 -16.68 -25.18
C LEU A 19 11.75 -15.60 -25.66
N ASN A 20 10.46 -15.92 -25.74
CA ASN A 20 9.40 -14.93 -25.73
C ASN A 20 9.43 -14.21 -24.36
N ILE A 21 10.43 -13.38 -24.16
CA ILE A 21 10.39 -12.38 -23.10
C ILE A 21 9.36 -11.36 -23.60
N SER A 22 8.13 -11.51 -23.15
CA SER A 22 7.18 -10.41 -23.16
C SER A 22 7.83 -9.30 -22.33
N ILE A 23 8.53 -8.39 -22.99
CA ILE A 23 9.02 -7.18 -22.38
C ILE A 23 7.75 -6.43 -21.97
N ILE A 24 7.35 -6.59 -20.70
CA ILE A 24 6.34 -5.74 -20.10
C ILE A 24 6.95 -4.35 -20.10
N ASN A 25 6.65 -3.60 -21.14
CA ASN A 25 7.19 -2.25 -21.36
C ASN A 25 6.41 -1.28 -20.47
N VAL A 26 6.53 -1.46 -19.16
CA VAL A 26 5.95 -0.53 -18.19
C VAL A 26 6.84 0.70 -18.19
N GLN A 27 6.41 1.67 -18.95
CA GLN A 27 7.05 2.98 -18.94
C GLN A 27 6.64 3.71 -17.69
N MET A 28 7.53 3.78 -16.71
CA MET A 28 7.46 4.76 -15.62
C MET A 28 7.83 6.16 -16.15
N LEU A 29 7.88 7.17 -15.29
CA LEU A 29 8.26 8.55 -15.67
C LEU A 29 7.25 9.26 -16.58
N LYS A 30 6.01 8.82 -16.62
CA LYS A 30 4.99 9.39 -17.51
C LYS A 30 4.41 10.73 -17.03
N PHE A 31 4.94 11.32 -15.98
CA PHE A 31 4.45 12.60 -15.45
C PHE A 31 4.52 13.77 -16.45
N THR A 32 5.37 13.68 -17.48
CA THR A 32 5.45 14.69 -18.55
C THR A 32 4.37 14.54 -19.62
N SER A 33 3.79 13.35 -19.75
CA SER A 33 2.77 13.01 -20.77
C SER A 33 1.39 12.71 -20.20
N ILE A 34 1.31 12.37 -18.93
CA ILE A 34 0.06 12.10 -18.20
C ILE A 34 -0.10 13.13 -17.10
N ASN A 35 -1.17 13.89 -17.14
CA ASN A 35 -1.49 14.86 -16.11
C ASN A 35 -1.91 14.18 -14.80
N LYS A 36 -1.69 14.88 -13.66
CA LYS A 36 -2.27 14.49 -12.38
C LYS A 36 -3.79 14.46 -12.48
N GLU A 37 -4.37 13.35 -12.06
CA GLU A 37 -5.81 13.19 -11.99
C GLU A 37 -6.18 12.51 -10.66
N ASN A 38 -7.07 13.14 -9.91
CA ASN A 38 -7.60 12.58 -8.68
C ASN A 38 -8.83 11.70 -8.99
N PRO A 39 -9.21 10.78 -8.11
CA PRO A 39 -10.48 10.10 -8.20
C PRO A 39 -11.64 11.11 -8.29
N SER A 40 -12.67 10.75 -9.04
CA SER A 40 -13.86 11.59 -9.15
C SER A 40 -14.51 11.78 -7.78
N LYS A 41 -15.11 12.95 -7.57
CA LYS A 41 -15.92 13.20 -6.38
C LYS A 41 -17.37 12.89 -6.69
N VAL A 42 -18.08 12.27 -5.73
CA VAL A 42 -19.52 12.13 -5.79
C VAL A 42 -20.16 13.51 -5.95
N GLU A 43 -21.19 13.64 -6.77
CA GLU A 43 -21.86 14.92 -7.04
C GLU A 43 -22.36 15.60 -5.76
N SER A 44 -22.23 16.93 -5.70
CA SER A 44 -22.57 17.71 -4.50
C SER A 44 -24.02 17.54 -4.04
N LYS A 45 -24.95 17.39 -5.00
CA LYS A 45 -26.39 17.13 -4.71
C LYS A 45 -26.62 15.78 -4.01
N VAL A 46 -25.77 14.78 -4.28
CA VAL A 46 -25.80 13.47 -3.62
C VAL A 46 -25.14 13.57 -2.26
N ARG A 47 -23.91 14.14 -2.20
CA ARG A 47 -23.15 14.29 -0.96
C ARG A 47 -23.85 15.11 0.13
N SER A 48 -24.73 16.04 -0.27
CA SER A 48 -25.51 16.83 0.71
C SER A 48 -26.60 16.03 1.42
N LYS A 49 -26.89 14.81 0.97
CA LYS A 49 -27.96 13.96 1.50
C LYS A 49 -27.48 12.81 2.38
N ASN A 50 -26.17 12.53 2.39
CA ASN A 50 -25.58 11.44 3.15
C ASN A 50 -24.18 11.83 3.65
N PHE A 51 -23.55 10.91 4.41
CA PHE A 51 -22.17 11.05 4.91
C PHE A 51 -21.26 9.97 4.36
N ASP A 52 -21.57 9.41 3.19
CA ASP A 52 -20.74 8.40 2.54
C ASP A 52 -19.44 9.00 2.01
N GLU A 53 -18.46 8.17 1.72
CA GLU A 53 -17.14 8.60 1.26
C GLU A 53 -17.23 9.49 0.00
N ILE A 54 -16.54 10.63 0.02
CA ILE A 54 -16.63 11.65 -1.03
C ILE A 54 -15.95 11.19 -2.33
N TYR A 55 -14.85 10.48 -2.22
CA TYR A 55 -14.03 10.11 -3.38
C TYR A 55 -14.34 8.70 -3.83
N ALA A 56 -14.63 8.55 -5.11
CA ALA A 56 -14.73 7.23 -5.74
C ALA A 56 -13.36 6.50 -5.73
N ASN A 57 -13.38 5.21 -5.98
CA ASN A 57 -12.16 4.46 -6.23
C ASN A 57 -11.67 4.72 -7.65
N PHE A 58 -10.36 4.62 -7.87
CA PHE A 58 -9.84 4.56 -9.22
C PHE A 58 -10.34 3.31 -9.94
N ALA A 59 -10.67 3.46 -11.23
CA ALA A 59 -10.71 2.31 -12.12
C ALA A 59 -9.28 1.76 -12.31
N LYS A 60 -9.16 0.46 -12.54
CA LYS A 60 -7.86 -0.24 -12.69
C LYS A 60 -6.89 0.50 -13.61
N GLN A 61 -7.32 0.77 -14.85
CA GLN A 61 -6.48 1.45 -15.85
C GLN A 61 -6.02 2.82 -15.37
N LYS A 62 -6.90 3.57 -14.70
CA LYS A 62 -6.57 4.90 -14.18
C LYS A 62 -5.55 4.83 -13.04
N ALA A 63 -5.66 3.82 -12.17
CA ALA A 63 -4.66 3.60 -11.11
C ALA A 63 -3.28 3.28 -11.70
N GLU A 64 -3.22 2.42 -12.72
CA GLU A 64 -1.98 2.09 -13.45
C GLU A 64 -1.37 3.34 -14.11
N GLU A 65 -2.18 4.14 -14.80
CA GLU A 65 -1.76 5.40 -15.44
C GLU A 65 -1.20 6.39 -14.40
N GLN A 66 -1.90 6.62 -13.31
CA GLN A 66 -1.47 7.57 -12.28
C GLN A 66 -0.24 7.07 -11.51
N ALA A 67 -0.12 5.77 -11.28
CA ALA A 67 1.07 5.16 -10.69
C ALA A 67 2.31 5.29 -11.61
N SER A 68 2.13 5.14 -12.93
CA SER A 68 3.20 5.26 -13.93
C SER A 68 3.82 6.66 -14.01
N ARG A 69 3.17 7.67 -13.42
CA ARG A 69 3.73 9.03 -13.32
C ARG A 69 4.96 9.10 -12.41
N CYS A 70 5.15 8.12 -11.51
CA CYS A 70 6.27 8.10 -10.57
C CYS A 70 7.61 8.12 -11.31
N SER A 71 8.54 8.99 -10.87
CA SER A 71 9.88 9.13 -11.46
C SER A 71 10.90 8.12 -10.94
N GLN A 72 10.53 7.24 -10.01
CA GLN A 72 11.43 6.23 -9.44
C GLN A 72 12.74 6.84 -8.92
N CYS A 73 12.63 7.86 -8.08
CA CYS A 73 13.75 8.64 -7.58
C CYS A 73 14.78 7.79 -6.83
N GLY A 74 16.08 8.00 -7.08
CA GLY A 74 17.16 7.37 -6.31
C GLY A 74 17.17 7.81 -4.83
N VAL A 75 16.68 9.03 -4.54
CA VAL A 75 16.36 9.50 -3.18
C VAL A 75 14.86 9.82 -3.14
N PRO A 76 14.03 8.91 -2.66
CA PRO A 76 12.59 9.07 -2.69
C PRO A 76 12.09 9.96 -1.54
N PHE A 77 11.98 11.26 -1.75
CA PHE A 77 11.50 12.20 -0.72
C PHE A 77 10.10 11.85 -0.20
N CYS A 78 9.22 11.27 -1.02
CA CYS A 78 7.94 10.74 -0.57
C CYS A 78 8.08 9.69 0.54
N GLN A 79 9.06 8.78 0.43
CA GLN A 79 9.38 7.78 1.44
C GLN A 79 10.04 8.44 2.67
N VAL A 80 10.99 9.34 2.46
CA VAL A 80 11.70 10.04 3.55
C VAL A 80 10.74 10.83 4.44
N HIS A 81 9.73 11.47 3.84
CA HIS A 81 8.72 12.25 4.57
C HIS A 81 7.50 11.44 5.02
N CYS A 82 7.46 10.15 4.72
CA CYS A 82 6.49 9.24 5.32
C CYS A 82 6.95 8.85 6.72
N PRO A 83 6.16 9.08 7.79
CA PRO A 83 6.55 8.68 9.15
C PRO A 83 6.83 7.18 9.31
N LEU A 84 6.28 6.34 8.42
CA LEU A 84 6.50 4.89 8.38
C LEU A 84 7.62 4.48 7.41
N HIS A 85 8.26 5.43 6.74
CA HIS A 85 9.26 5.17 5.69
C HIS A 85 8.80 4.14 4.66
N ASN A 86 7.52 4.22 4.28
CA ASN A 86 6.90 3.24 3.38
C ASN A 86 7.53 3.27 1.99
N ASN A 87 7.73 2.10 1.40
CA ASN A 87 8.39 1.91 0.10
C ASN A 87 7.52 2.36 -1.09
N ILE A 88 7.14 3.65 -1.08
CA ILE A 88 6.17 4.25 -2.01
C ILE A 88 6.56 4.06 -3.49
N PRO A 89 7.80 4.31 -3.93
CA PRO A 89 8.16 4.12 -5.34
C PRO A 89 7.97 2.69 -5.82
N ASP A 90 8.27 1.70 -4.95
CA ASP A 90 8.23 0.29 -5.32
C ASP A 90 6.79 -0.17 -5.55
N TRP A 91 5.87 0.09 -4.61
CA TRP A 91 4.49 -0.31 -4.84
C TRP A 91 3.78 0.54 -5.91
N LEU A 92 4.21 1.79 -6.18
CA LEU A 92 3.74 2.55 -7.35
C LEU A 92 4.14 1.87 -8.65
N LYS A 93 5.40 1.40 -8.75
CA LYS A 93 5.87 0.64 -9.90
C LYS A 93 5.08 -0.65 -10.08
N LEU A 94 4.93 -1.43 -9.02
CA LEU A 94 4.15 -2.67 -9.05
C LEU A 94 2.68 -2.43 -9.46
N THR A 95 2.09 -1.32 -9.02
CA THR A 95 0.74 -0.92 -9.44
C THR A 95 0.69 -0.60 -10.93
N ALA A 96 1.64 0.17 -11.45
CA ALA A 96 1.73 0.48 -12.87
C ALA A 96 1.95 -0.79 -13.72
N GLU A 97 2.60 -1.81 -13.17
CA GLU A 97 2.81 -3.13 -13.79
C GLU A 97 1.62 -4.08 -13.59
N ASN A 98 0.51 -3.64 -12.98
CA ASN A 98 -0.65 -4.46 -12.64
C ASN A 98 -0.31 -5.67 -11.74
N ARG A 99 0.71 -5.56 -10.90
CA ARG A 99 1.13 -6.54 -9.89
C ARG A 99 0.59 -6.12 -8.52
N LEU A 100 -0.73 -6.05 -8.40
CA LEU A 100 -1.40 -5.43 -7.26
C LEU A 100 -1.23 -6.20 -5.94
N GLU A 101 -1.16 -7.53 -5.98
CA GLU A 101 -0.93 -8.33 -4.78
C GLU A 101 0.45 -8.04 -4.20
N GLU A 102 1.47 -7.98 -5.05
CA GLU A 102 2.82 -7.61 -4.63
C GLU A 102 2.89 -6.14 -4.17
N ALA A 103 2.19 -5.24 -4.86
CA ALA A 103 2.08 -3.85 -4.42
C ALA A 103 1.48 -3.74 -3.01
N TYR A 104 0.45 -4.53 -2.72
CA TYR A 104 -0.12 -4.61 -1.38
C TYR A 104 0.91 -5.14 -0.35
N GLN A 105 1.61 -6.23 -0.67
CA GLN A 105 2.64 -6.80 0.21
C GLN A 105 3.74 -5.78 0.56
N VAL A 106 4.21 -5.02 -0.43
CA VAL A 106 5.21 -3.97 -0.22
C VAL A 106 4.62 -2.81 0.60
N SER A 107 3.41 -2.34 0.28
CA SER A 107 2.75 -1.26 1.02
C SER A 107 2.51 -1.64 2.49
N SER A 108 2.05 -2.88 2.74
CA SER A 108 1.76 -3.36 4.10
C SER A 108 2.99 -3.79 4.89
N SER A 109 4.17 -3.88 4.28
CA SER A 109 5.40 -4.33 4.97
C SER A 109 5.86 -3.39 6.09
N THR A 110 5.55 -2.10 5.99
CA THR A 110 5.86 -1.10 7.02
C THR A 110 4.61 -0.36 7.52
N ASN A 111 3.42 -0.71 7.03
CA ASN A 111 2.17 -0.03 7.36
C ASN A 111 1.06 -1.04 7.64
N ASN A 112 0.61 -1.11 8.90
CA ASN A 112 -0.47 -2.01 9.31
C ASN A 112 -1.85 -1.60 8.76
N MET A 113 -2.02 -0.34 8.38
CA MET A 113 -3.32 0.24 8.03
C MET A 113 -3.23 1.10 6.74
N PRO A 114 -2.76 0.55 5.61
CA PRO A 114 -2.61 1.35 4.39
C PRO A 114 -3.95 1.92 3.89
N GLU A 115 -5.08 1.25 4.12
CA GLU A 115 -6.42 1.76 3.81
C GLU A 115 -6.78 3.03 4.58
N ILE A 116 -6.26 3.18 5.80
CA ILE A 116 -6.45 4.37 6.62
C ILE A 116 -5.53 5.49 6.13
N CYS A 117 -4.25 5.17 5.92
CA CYS A 117 -3.26 6.14 5.44
C CYS A 117 -3.65 6.72 4.08
N GLY A 118 -4.11 5.90 3.14
CA GLY A 118 -4.56 6.34 1.83
C GLY A 118 -5.76 7.30 1.85
N ARG A 119 -6.55 7.30 2.95
CA ARG A 119 -7.73 8.15 3.10
C ARG A 119 -7.51 9.41 3.93
N ILE A 120 -6.74 9.34 5.01
CA ILE A 120 -6.74 10.40 6.03
C ILE A 120 -5.39 11.02 6.35
N CYS A 121 -4.27 10.46 5.89
CA CYS A 121 -2.97 11.11 6.05
C CYS A 121 -3.00 12.52 5.42
N PRO A 122 -2.33 13.52 6.02
CA PRO A 122 -2.12 14.82 5.39
C PRO A 122 -1.04 14.70 4.30
N GLN A 123 -1.36 14.03 3.21
CA GLN A 123 -0.42 13.68 2.14
C GLN A 123 0.21 14.91 1.48
N ASP A 124 -0.52 16.02 1.43
CA ASP A 124 -0.05 17.34 0.98
C ASP A 124 1.12 17.91 1.79
N ARG A 125 1.27 17.46 3.04
CA ARG A 125 2.38 17.84 3.93
C ARG A 125 3.43 16.74 4.07
N LEU A 126 3.11 15.52 3.68
CA LEU A 126 3.96 14.33 3.80
C LEU A 126 4.43 13.87 2.41
N CYS A 127 4.00 12.68 1.99
CA CYS A 127 4.51 12.03 0.78
C CYS A 127 4.23 12.83 -0.50
N GLU A 128 2.99 13.30 -0.71
CA GLU A 128 2.62 14.01 -1.94
C GLU A 128 3.24 15.41 -2.00
N GLY A 129 3.21 16.17 -0.90
CA GLY A 129 3.79 17.52 -0.86
C GLY A 129 5.31 17.54 -1.01
N ASN A 130 5.98 16.44 -0.71
CA ASN A 130 7.44 16.30 -0.87
C ASN A 130 7.82 15.46 -2.10
N CYS A 131 6.88 15.20 -2.99
CA CYS A 131 7.17 14.53 -4.25
C CYS A 131 8.01 15.41 -5.17
N VAL A 132 9.09 14.86 -5.73
CA VAL A 132 9.97 15.57 -6.67
C VAL A 132 9.19 16.13 -7.86
N ILE A 133 8.19 15.39 -8.33
CA ILE A 133 7.34 15.79 -9.46
C ILE A 133 6.48 17.03 -9.11
N GLU A 134 6.01 17.10 -7.85
CA GLU A 134 5.30 18.29 -7.36
C GLU A 134 6.21 19.52 -7.40
N GLN A 135 7.41 19.38 -6.90
CA GLN A 135 8.40 20.47 -6.88
C GLN A 135 8.85 20.90 -8.27
N SER A 136 8.76 20.01 -9.26
CA SER A 136 9.04 20.31 -10.67
C SER A 136 7.87 21.00 -11.40
N GLY A 137 6.74 21.22 -10.72
CA GLY A 137 5.56 21.91 -11.28
C GLY A 137 4.66 21.03 -12.13
N HIS A 138 4.86 19.69 -12.17
CA HIS A 138 4.04 18.77 -12.96
C HIS A 138 2.90 18.14 -12.14
N GLY A 139 2.71 18.56 -10.89
CA GLY A 139 1.76 17.95 -9.96
C GLY A 139 2.21 16.57 -9.48
N THR A 140 2.04 16.32 -8.19
CA THR A 140 2.48 15.07 -7.56
C THR A 140 1.81 13.81 -8.15
N VAL A 141 2.36 12.64 -7.87
CA VAL A 141 1.61 11.38 -7.98
C VAL A 141 0.51 11.37 -6.92
N THR A 142 -0.66 10.86 -7.25
CA THR A 142 -1.80 10.70 -6.32
C THR A 142 -1.59 9.50 -5.40
N ILE A 143 -0.57 9.61 -4.54
CA ILE A 143 -0.03 8.51 -3.73
C ILE A 143 -1.10 7.90 -2.84
N GLY A 144 -1.81 8.74 -2.07
CA GLY A 144 -2.84 8.27 -1.16
C GLY A 144 -4.00 7.57 -1.87
N SER A 145 -4.45 8.11 -3.00
CA SER A 145 -5.54 7.48 -3.76
C SER A 145 -5.16 6.13 -4.36
N ILE A 146 -3.88 5.96 -4.72
CA ILE A 146 -3.36 4.68 -5.22
C ILE A 146 -3.20 3.70 -4.05
N GLU A 147 -2.70 4.14 -2.89
CA GLU A 147 -2.61 3.31 -1.68
C GLU A 147 -3.99 2.79 -1.26
N LYS A 148 -5.02 3.67 -1.27
CA LYS A 148 -6.41 3.29 -1.06
C LYS A 148 -6.84 2.21 -2.06
N TYR A 149 -6.61 2.43 -3.36
CA TYR A 149 -6.98 1.49 -4.42
C TYR A 149 -6.34 0.10 -4.25
N ILE A 150 -5.02 0.06 -3.97
CA ILE A 150 -4.29 -1.19 -3.72
C ILE A 150 -4.92 -1.95 -2.57
N THR A 151 -5.18 -1.26 -1.46
CA THR A 151 -5.64 -1.92 -0.23
C THR A 151 -7.09 -2.34 -0.31
N ASP A 152 -7.97 -1.52 -0.89
CA ASP A 152 -9.36 -1.92 -1.10
C ASP A 152 -9.43 -3.13 -2.04
N THR A 153 -8.63 -3.14 -3.12
CA THR A 153 -8.50 -4.32 -3.99
C THR A 153 -8.02 -5.55 -3.22
N ALA A 154 -7.06 -5.39 -2.29
CA ALA A 154 -6.55 -6.49 -1.48
C ALA A 154 -7.64 -7.09 -0.56
N TRP A 155 -8.50 -6.26 0.02
CA TRP A 155 -9.66 -6.70 0.78
C TRP A 155 -10.66 -7.45 -0.11
N ASP A 156 -11.03 -6.87 -1.25
CA ASP A 156 -12.02 -7.44 -2.18
C ASP A 156 -11.56 -8.79 -2.76
N LYS A 157 -10.26 -8.94 -3.00
CA LYS A 157 -9.65 -10.18 -3.50
C LYS A 157 -9.35 -11.19 -2.38
N GLY A 158 -9.52 -10.81 -1.13
CA GLY A 158 -9.23 -11.68 0.02
C GLY A 158 -7.74 -11.99 0.16
N TRP A 159 -6.84 -11.11 -0.25
CA TRP A 159 -5.39 -11.26 -0.03
C TRP A 159 -5.00 -10.98 1.42
N ILE A 160 -5.80 -10.17 2.11
CA ILE A 160 -5.60 -9.87 3.53
C ILE A 160 -6.12 -11.04 4.36
N LYS A 161 -5.21 -11.73 5.03
CA LYS A 161 -5.51 -12.92 5.82
C LYS A 161 -5.38 -12.63 7.31
N LYS A 162 -6.08 -13.43 8.12
CA LYS A 162 -5.86 -13.44 9.56
C LYS A 162 -4.39 -13.78 9.87
N ILE A 163 -3.89 -13.26 10.97
CA ILE A 163 -2.53 -13.48 11.41
C ILE A 163 -2.44 -14.88 12.04
N GLU A 164 -1.63 -15.70 11.43
CA GLU A 164 -1.27 -17.03 11.95
C GLU A 164 0.24 -17.02 12.23
N PRO A 165 0.65 -16.74 13.49
CA PRO A 165 2.06 -16.68 13.81
C PRO A 165 2.73 -18.04 13.68
N THR A 166 3.95 -18.08 13.19
CA THR A 166 4.74 -19.32 13.05
C THR A 166 5.10 -19.93 14.41
N ILE A 167 5.19 -19.12 15.45
CA ILE A 167 5.49 -19.54 16.83
C ILE A 167 4.47 -18.90 17.74
N ASN A 168 3.81 -19.70 18.59
CA ASN A 168 2.98 -19.19 19.66
C ASN A 168 3.81 -19.09 20.94
N ARG A 169 3.72 -17.94 21.60
CA ARG A 169 4.40 -17.64 22.86
C ARG A 169 3.41 -17.77 24.02
N ASP A 170 3.91 -18.13 25.20
CA ASP A 170 3.05 -18.22 26.40
C ASP A 170 2.82 -16.88 27.06
N GLN A 171 3.69 -15.89 26.77
CA GLN A 171 3.59 -14.55 27.36
C GLN A 171 2.36 -13.82 26.82
N THR A 172 1.70 -13.12 27.73
CA THR A 172 0.58 -12.20 27.45
C THR A 172 1.04 -10.76 27.49
N VAL A 173 0.48 -9.94 26.62
CA VAL A 173 0.73 -8.49 26.57
C VAL A 173 -0.60 -7.76 26.64
N GLY A 174 -0.75 -6.86 27.60
CA GLY A 174 -1.86 -5.92 27.68
C GLY A 174 -1.53 -4.63 26.94
N VAL A 175 -2.40 -4.21 26.03
CA VAL A 175 -2.28 -2.93 25.30
C VAL A 175 -3.36 -1.98 25.82
N ILE A 176 -2.99 -0.79 26.27
CA ILE A 176 -3.94 0.20 26.77
C ILE A 176 -4.30 1.18 25.64
N GLY A 177 -5.56 1.12 25.22
CA GLY A 177 -6.13 1.94 24.15
C GLY A 177 -6.24 1.20 22.81
N ALA A 178 -7.47 1.12 22.27
CA ALA A 178 -7.79 0.53 20.97
C ALA A 178 -7.78 1.55 19.83
N GLY A 179 -7.02 2.64 19.94
CA GLY A 179 -6.79 3.58 18.86
C GLY A 179 -5.78 3.04 17.81
N PRO A 180 -5.46 3.80 16.75
CA PRO A 180 -4.56 3.34 15.69
C PRO A 180 -3.23 2.78 16.19
N ALA A 181 -2.61 3.44 17.18
CA ALA A 181 -1.34 3.01 17.75
C ALA A 181 -1.45 1.66 18.46
N GLY A 182 -2.50 1.48 19.29
CA GLY A 182 -2.73 0.22 20.01
C GLY A 182 -3.06 -0.93 19.08
N LEU A 183 -3.88 -0.68 18.05
CA LEU A 183 -4.22 -1.68 17.04
C LEU A 183 -2.99 -2.11 16.24
N ALA A 184 -2.13 -1.16 15.84
CA ALA A 184 -0.88 -1.47 15.13
C ALA A 184 0.09 -2.25 16.03
N ALA A 185 0.26 -1.85 17.29
CA ALA A 185 1.10 -2.56 18.24
C ALA A 185 0.60 -3.99 18.48
N ALA A 186 -0.73 -4.15 18.65
CA ALA A 186 -1.33 -5.47 18.82
C ALA A 186 -1.12 -6.38 17.60
N GLU A 187 -1.24 -5.82 16.39
CA GLU A 187 -0.98 -6.56 15.15
C GLU A 187 0.45 -7.08 15.10
N GLU A 188 1.44 -6.21 15.32
CA GLU A 188 2.85 -6.61 15.28
C GLU A 188 3.21 -7.62 16.37
N LEU A 189 2.73 -7.42 17.58
CA LEU A 189 2.96 -8.36 18.67
C LEU A 189 2.28 -9.72 18.41
N ARG A 190 1.09 -9.71 17.78
CA ARG A 190 0.42 -10.95 17.38
C ARG A 190 1.19 -11.69 16.29
N LYS A 191 1.73 -10.99 15.31
CA LYS A 191 2.64 -11.57 14.28
C LYS A 191 3.85 -12.25 14.93
N LEU A 192 4.36 -11.68 16.03
CA LEU A 192 5.45 -12.27 16.81
C LEU A 192 5.01 -13.44 17.72
N GLY A 193 3.71 -13.75 17.77
CA GLY A 193 3.15 -14.90 18.47
C GLY A 193 2.72 -14.68 19.90
N TYR A 194 2.71 -13.44 20.39
CA TYR A 194 2.22 -13.13 21.73
C TYR A 194 0.70 -13.24 21.84
N LYS A 195 0.20 -13.53 23.02
CA LYS A 195 -1.23 -13.43 23.37
C LYS A 195 -1.53 -11.98 23.73
N ILE A 196 -2.48 -11.36 23.05
CA ILE A 196 -2.73 -9.91 23.19
C ILE A 196 -4.13 -9.66 23.69
N THR A 197 -4.25 -8.80 24.68
CA THR A 197 -5.52 -8.24 25.14
C THR A 197 -5.43 -6.72 25.08
N ILE A 198 -6.31 -6.07 24.33
CA ILE A 198 -6.42 -4.61 24.25
C ILE A 198 -7.51 -4.16 25.23
N TYR A 199 -7.19 -3.16 26.04
CA TYR A 199 -8.14 -2.54 26.98
C TYR A 199 -8.46 -1.13 26.49
N ASP A 200 -9.73 -0.86 26.26
CA ASP A 200 -10.21 0.50 25.93
C ASP A 200 -11.39 0.89 26.84
N LYS A 201 -11.54 2.18 27.08
CA LYS A 201 -12.65 2.70 27.89
C LYS A 201 -13.94 2.90 27.09
N TYR A 202 -13.86 2.85 25.78
CA TYR A 202 -14.98 3.04 24.88
C TYR A 202 -15.54 1.70 24.41
N ASP A 203 -16.77 1.71 23.91
CA ASP A 203 -17.54 0.55 23.48
C ASP A 203 -17.11 -0.02 22.12
N ARG A 204 -16.26 0.70 21.37
CA ARG A 204 -15.78 0.27 20.04
C ARG A 204 -14.30 0.58 19.88
N ALA A 205 -13.58 -0.39 19.30
CA ALA A 205 -12.20 -0.22 18.93
C ALA A 205 -12.04 0.72 17.71
N GLY A 206 -10.90 1.41 17.61
CA GLY A 206 -10.58 2.35 16.54
C GLY A 206 -10.25 3.76 17.03
N GLY A 207 -10.60 4.10 18.29
CA GLY A 207 -10.33 5.42 18.86
C GLY A 207 -10.83 6.56 17.98
N LEU A 208 -9.99 7.54 17.65
CA LEU A 208 -10.39 8.67 16.79
C LEU A 208 -10.80 8.26 15.37
N LEU A 209 -10.43 7.11 14.88
CA LEU A 209 -10.90 6.61 13.57
C LEU A 209 -12.42 6.37 13.60
N ILE A 210 -12.95 5.96 14.73
CA ILE A 210 -14.39 5.75 14.95
C ILE A 210 -15.07 7.04 15.45
N TYR A 211 -14.51 7.69 16.47
CA TYR A 211 -15.20 8.76 17.19
C TYR A 211 -14.86 10.18 16.72
N GLY A 212 -13.74 10.36 15.98
CA GLY A 212 -13.25 11.69 15.63
C GLY A 212 -13.31 12.02 14.14
N ILE A 213 -13.07 11.05 13.26
CA ILE A 213 -13.04 11.29 11.82
C ILE A 213 -14.45 11.17 11.21
N PRO A 214 -14.92 12.17 10.45
CA PRO A 214 -16.21 12.08 9.78
C PRO A 214 -16.30 10.93 8.78
N ASN A 215 -17.48 10.31 8.67
CA ASN A 215 -17.72 9.15 7.80
C ASN A 215 -17.39 9.44 6.33
N PHE A 216 -17.65 10.65 5.87
CA PHE A 216 -17.36 11.07 4.50
C PHE A 216 -15.86 11.12 4.14
N LYS A 217 -14.97 11.04 5.13
CA LYS A 217 -13.51 10.88 4.95
C LYS A 217 -13.04 9.46 5.19
N LEU A 218 -13.66 8.76 6.13
CA LEU A 218 -13.32 7.41 6.53
C LEU A 218 -14.59 6.71 7.00
N GLU A 219 -15.14 5.86 6.15
CA GLU A 219 -16.27 5.02 6.51
C GLU A 219 -15.93 4.08 7.66
N LYS A 220 -16.86 3.95 8.61
CA LYS A 220 -16.61 3.18 9.84
C LYS A 220 -16.38 1.70 9.55
N GLU A 221 -16.98 1.17 8.50
CA GLU A 221 -16.81 -0.20 8.05
C GLU A 221 -15.35 -0.53 7.72
N ILE A 222 -14.58 0.45 7.23
CA ILE A 222 -13.15 0.29 6.98
C ILE A 222 -12.38 0.00 8.27
N VAL A 223 -12.73 0.68 9.36
CA VAL A 223 -12.11 0.47 10.67
C VAL A 223 -12.61 -0.83 11.30
N ILE A 224 -13.91 -1.09 11.21
CA ILE A 224 -14.54 -2.29 11.78
C ILE A 224 -13.96 -3.55 11.15
N ARG A 225 -13.81 -3.60 9.81
CA ARG A 225 -13.21 -4.78 9.15
C ARG A 225 -11.76 -5.03 9.60
N ARG A 226 -10.99 -3.96 9.91
CA ARG A 226 -9.61 -4.07 10.41
C ARG A 226 -9.57 -4.58 11.85
N THR A 227 -10.43 -4.06 12.73
CA THR A 227 -10.51 -4.54 14.12
C THR A 227 -10.97 -5.99 14.17
N LYS A 228 -11.97 -6.34 13.36
CA LYS A 228 -12.44 -7.73 13.25
C LYS A 228 -11.34 -8.69 12.77
N LEU A 229 -10.48 -8.29 11.83
CA LEU A 229 -9.34 -9.09 11.41
C LEU A 229 -8.39 -9.40 12.57
N LEU A 230 -8.16 -8.44 13.47
CA LEU A 230 -7.34 -8.66 14.66
C LEU A 230 -8.02 -9.62 15.65
N GLU A 231 -9.33 -9.47 15.89
CA GLU A 231 -10.10 -10.41 16.71
C GLU A 231 -10.06 -11.83 16.13
N ASP A 232 -10.30 -11.97 14.81
CA ASP A 232 -10.23 -13.25 14.09
C ASP A 232 -8.81 -13.85 14.10
N SER A 233 -7.79 -13.01 14.35
CA SER A 233 -6.38 -13.41 14.54
C SER A 233 -6.04 -13.78 15.98
N GLY A 234 -7.01 -13.72 16.91
CA GLY A 234 -6.84 -14.10 18.32
C GLY A 234 -6.36 -12.96 19.22
N VAL A 235 -6.60 -11.71 18.83
CA VAL A 235 -6.46 -10.54 19.70
C VAL A 235 -7.79 -10.33 20.45
N GLU A 236 -7.75 -10.24 21.77
CA GLU A 236 -8.90 -9.90 22.60
C GLU A 236 -9.00 -8.37 22.72
N ILE A 237 -10.24 -7.81 22.56
CA ILE A 237 -10.49 -6.38 22.69
C ILE A 237 -11.63 -6.16 23.68
#